data_7b26866b52d6995759ee05f11eb6cc98
#
_entry.id   7b26866b52d6995759ee05f11eb6cc98
#
_cell.length_a   1.000
_cell.length_b   1.000
_cell.length_c   1.000
_cell.angle_alpha   90.00
_cell.angle_beta   90.00
_cell.angle_gamma   90.00
#
_symmetry.space_group_name_H-M   'P 1'
#
loop_
_entity.id
_entity.type
_entity.pdbx_description
1 polymer ?
#
loop_
_entity_poly.entity_id
_entity_poly.type
_entity_poly.pdbx_seq_one_letter_code
_entity_poly.pdbx_strand_id
1 'polypeptide(L)'
;QPAPAAPAARERVEVTTDVYRLTFDSEGGSLTHAELLKHVDMADKSRNFLLFDESAARGYVAQTGLIGGAYPTHKTVMQAVPGPRALLDGENELSVRFESPDLGGLKLVKTWTLKRGSYDMAVAHEVVNTGSTAVSPQLYLQLVRDGNPPPGESSFYSTFTGPAVYTDAKKYQKVDFKKIEEGKPEFEKTATNGYVAMVQHYFASAWLLGDGITRELFMRKVDSNLYSVGMITPVGEIAPGASKTVQAQLFAGPQVETSLEKLAPGLELVKDYGWLTILAKPLYWLLDQLHKI
;
A
#
# COMPACT_ATOMS: atom_id res chain seq x y z
N GLN A 1 -28.02 -2.37 -31.03
CA GLN A 1 -26.88 -2.37 -30.12
C GLN A 1 -27.14 -1.30 -29.07
N PRO A 2 -27.07 -1.61 -27.77
CA PRO A 2 -27.11 -0.56 -26.78
C PRO A 2 -25.91 0.39 -27.00
N ALA A 3 -26.15 1.69 -26.89
CA ALA A 3 -25.10 2.68 -26.99
C ALA A 3 -24.00 2.38 -25.94
N PRO A 4 -22.71 2.56 -26.25
CA PRO A 4 -21.65 2.40 -25.27
C PRO A 4 -21.94 3.28 -24.07
N ALA A 5 -21.87 2.71 -22.88
CA ALA A 5 -22.04 3.46 -21.64
C ALA A 5 -21.04 4.63 -21.63
N ALA A 6 -21.51 5.81 -21.23
CA ALA A 6 -20.63 6.96 -21.07
C ALA A 6 -19.47 6.61 -20.11
N PRO A 7 -18.24 7.08 -20.38
CA PRO A 7 -17.12 6.83 -19.46
C PRO A 7 -17.45 7.36 -18.07
N ALA A 8 -17.06 6.59 -17.03
CA ALA A 8 -17.26 7.00 -15.65
C ALA A 8 -16.55 8.34 -15.38
N ALA A 9 -17.21 9.23 -14.66
CA ALA A 9 -16.58 10.47 -14.19
C ALA A 9 -15.68 10.14 -12.99
N ARG A 10 -14.48 10.75 -12.96
CA ARG A 10 -13.58 10.65 -11.82
C ARG A 10 -14.23 11.24 -10.58
N GLU A 11 -14.22 10.50 -9.48
CA GLU A 11 -14.79 10.92 -8.21
C GLU A 11 -13.88 10.53 -7.05
N ARG A 12 -14.04 11.20 -5.92
CA ARG A 12 -13.41 10.85 -4.65
C ARG A 12 -14.42 10.19 -3.76
N VAL A 13 -14.03 9.06 -3.17
CA VAL A 13 -14.87 8.28 -2.26
C VAL A 13 -14.27 8.35 -0.87
N GLU A 14 -14.97 9.02 0.04
CA GLU A 14 -14.55 9.13 1.44
C GLU A 14 -15.15 7.99 2.26
N VAL A 15 -14.33 7.33 3.08
CA VAL A 15 -14.70 6.18 3.89
C VAL A 15 -14.17 6.37 5.31
N THR A 16 -15.01 6.12 6.30
CA THR A 16 -14.66 6.28 7.71
C THR A 16 -14.82 4.97 8.47
N THR A 17 -13.79 4.58 9.21
CA THR A 17 -13.83 3.50 10.21
C THR A 17 -13.58 4.08 11.60
N ASP A 18 -13.43 3.23 12.60
CA ASP A 18 -13.06 3.66 13.95
C ASP A 18 -11.62 4.18 14.06
N VAL A 19 -10.73 3.78 13.14
CA VAL A 19 -9.31 4.18 13.15
C VAL A 19 -8.89 5.06 11.97
N TYR A 20 -9.70 5.11 10.90
CA TYR A 20 -9.38 5.83 9.66
C TYR A 20 -10.46 6.79 9.20
N ARG A 21 -10.01 7.88 8.58
CA ARG A 21 -10.75 8.57 7.52
C ARG A 21 -9.93 8.47 6.23
N LEU A 22 -10.45 7.74 5.26
CA LEU A 22 -9.77 7.44 4.00
C LEU A 22 -10.44 8.14 2.83
N THR A 23 -9.65 8.50 1.83
CA THR A 23 -10.16 8.92 0.52
C THR A 23 -9.57 8.02 -0.55
N PHE A 24 -10.47 7.40 -1.32
CA PHE A 24 -10.13 6.68 -2.53
C PHE A 24 -10.43 7.56 -3.74
N ASP A 25 -9.58 7.50 -4.74
CA ASP A 25 -9.82 8.11 -6.04
C ASP A 25 -10.32 7.04 -7.00
N SER A 26 -11.43 7.28 -7.69
CA SER A 26 -11.95 6.34 -8.68
C SER A 26 -10.99 6.20 -9.88
N GLU A 27 -10.09 7.15 -10.12
CA GLU A 27 -8.94 6.91 -10.98
C GLU A 27 -8.03 5.87 -10.35
N GLY A 28 -8.05 4.67 -10.90
CA GLY A 28 -7.32 3.51 -10.41
C GLY A 28 -7.93 2.83 -9.18
N GLY A 29 -8.97 3.36 -8.55
CA GLY A 29 -9.43 2.87 -7.25
C GLY A 29 -8.32 2.94 -6.20
N SER A 30 -7.51 3.99 -6.24
CA SER A 30 -6.31 4.18 -5.44
C SER A 30 -6.62 4.81 -4.09
N LEU A 31 -5.84 4.45 -3.06
CA LEU A 31 -5.90 5.11 -1.77
C LEU A 31 -5.00 6.35 -1.80
N THR A 32 -5.58 7.53 -1.74
CA THR A 32 -4.89 8.81 -1.92
C THR A 32 -4.83 9.66 -0.66
N HIS A 33 -5.60 9.33 0.37
CA HIS A 33 -5.61 10.04 1.63
C HIS A 33 -5.92 9.07 2.77
N ALA A 34 -5.13 9.13 3.84
CA ALA A 34 -5.35 8.34 5.04
C ALA A 34 -5.04 9.17 6.28
N GLU A 35 -6.10 9.53 7.00
CA GLU A 35 -6.04 10.19 8.29
C GLU A 35 -6.22 9.15 9.40
N LEU A 36 -5.28 9.11 10.35
CA LEU A 36 -5.28 8.19 11.48
C LEU A 36 -6.00 8.83 12.67
N LEU A 37 -7.21 8.38 12.96
CA LEU A 37 -8.09 9.02 13.95
C LEU A 37 -7.64 8.86 15.40
N LYS A 38 -6.73 7.92 15.68
CA LYS A 38 -6.18 7.65 17.01
C LYS A 38 -4.79 8.25 17.22
N HIS A 39 -4.28 9.01 16.27
CA HIS A 39 -2.95 9.61 16.32
C HIS A 39 -3.01 11.08 15.97
N VAL A 40 -2.26 11.90 16.70
CA VAL A 40 -2.18 13.35 16.45
C VAL A 40 -0.96 13.66 15.59
N ASP A 41 -1.06 14.74 14.83
CA ASP A 41 0.05 15.29 14.06
C ASP A 41 1.12 15.82 15.01
N MET A 42 2.41 15.57 14.69
CA MET A 42 3.51 16.00 15.54
C MET A 42 3.78 17.51 15.44
N ALA A 43 3.49 18.10 14.28
CA ALA A 43 3.67 19.53 14.06
C ALA A 43 2.46 20.36 14.53
N ASP A 44 1.26 19.78 14.47
CA ASP A 44 0.02 20.44 14.88
C ASP A 44 -0.88 19.47 15.65
N LYS A 45 -0.80 19.51 16.97
CA LYS A 45 -1.53 18.61 17.87
C LYS A 45 -3.05 18.80 17.85
N SER A 46 -3.56 19.81 17.16
CA SER A 46 -5.01 20.01 16.95
C SER A 46 -5.56 19.16 15.81
N ARG A 47 -4.69 18.51 15.04
CA ARG A 47 -5.04 17.68 13.88
C ARG A 47 -4.67 16.23 14.08
N ASN A 48 -5.41 15.33 13.42
CA ASN A 48 -5.01 13.94 13.30
C ASN A 48 -3.85 13.80 12.33
N PHE A 49 -3.08 12.73 12.50
CA PHE A 49 -1.94 12.43 11.66
C PHE A 49 -2.40 12.00 10.25
N LEU A 50 -1.82 12.63 9.22
CA LEU A 50 -2.02 12.24 7.82
C LEU A 50 -0.85 11.36 7.37
N LEU A 51 -1.14 10.09 7.09
CA LEU A 51 -0.15 9.16 6.54
C LEU A 51 -0.07 9.27 5.02
N PHE A 52 -1.18 9.05 4.32
CA PHE A 52 -1.27 9.30 2.88
C PHE A 52 -1.91 10.66 2.61
N ASP A 53 -1.40 11.35 1.61
CA ASP A 53 -1.95 12.60 1.14
C ASP A 53 -1.53 12.85 -0.32
N GLU A 54 -2.39 13.51 -1.08
CA GLU A 54 -2.11 13.95 -2.43
C GLU A 54 -2.47 15.43 -2.55
N SER A 55 -1.46 16.28 -2.43
CA SER A 55 -1.58 17.72 -2.51
C SER A 55 -0.42 18.31 -3.31
N ALA A 56 -0.42 19.62 -3.53
CA ALA A 56 0.69 20.30 -4.21
C ALA A 56 2.03 20.17 -3.46
N ALA A 57 1.98 20.00 -2.13
CA ALA A 57 3.17 19.92 -1.26
C ALA A 57 3.58 18.51 -0.89
N ARG A 58 2.68 17.53 -1.01
CA ARG A 58 2.90 16.15 -0.58
C ARG A 58 2.28 15.18 -1.57
N GLY A 59 3.03 14.11 -1.88
CA GLY A 59 2.53 12.97 -2.63
C GLY A 59 2.88 11.68 -1.90
N TYR A 60 1.87 10.97 -1.40
CA TYR A 60 2.05 9.66 -0.78
C TYR A 60 0.77 8.85 -0.96
N VAL A 61 0.80 7.87 -1.86
CA VAL A 61 -0.38 7.12 -2.28
C VAL A 61 -0.08 5.64 -2.47
N ALA A 62 -1.12 4.80 -2.38
CA ALA A 62 -1.05 3.38 -2.69
C ALA A 62 -1.85 3.09 -3.96
N GLN A 63 -1.20 2.45 -4.93
CA GLN A 63 -1.73 2.21 -6.27
C GLN A 63 -1.50 0.78 -6.71
N THR A 64 -2.43 0.22 -7.45
CA THR A 64 -2.31 -1.09 -8.09
C THR A 64 -2.92 -1.06 -9.48
N GLY A 65 -2.48 -1.98 -10.34
CA GLY A 65 -3.01 -2.10 -11.68
C GLY A 65 -2.40 -3.27 -12.44
N LEU A 66 -2.81 -3.42 -13.69
CA LEU A 66 -2.36 -4.50 -14.56
C LEU A 66 -1.31 -4.01 -15.56
N ILE A 67 -0.37 -4.89 -15.89
CA ILE A 67 0.63 -4.70 -16.95
C ILE A 67 0.69 -5.94 -17.85
N GLY A 68 1.28 -5.77 -19.02
CA GLY A 68 1.41 -6.82 -20.04
C GLY A 68 0.54 -6.56 -21.29
N GLY A 69 -0.18 -5.46 -21.35
CA GLY A 69 -1.01 -5.04 -22.45
C GLY A 69 -1.71 -3.71 -22.18
N ALA A 70 -2.62 -3.31 -23.04
CA ALA A 70 -3.42 -2.10 -22.85
C ALA A 70 -4.57 -2.34 -21.85
N TYR A 71 -4.22 -2.77 -20.66
CA TYR A 71 -5.13 -3.19 -19.60
C TYR A 71 -5.45 -2.05 -18.61
N PRO A 72 -6.45 -2.22 -17.72
CA PRO A 72 -6.71 -1.27 -16.66
C PRO A 72 -5.49 -1.07 -15.75
N THR A 73 -5.13 0.19 -15.51
CA THR A 73 -4.00 0.61 -14.65
C THR A 73 -4.48 1.51 -13.53
N HIS A 74 -3.57 1.99 -12.70
CA HIS A 74 -3.87 3.01 -11.68
C HIS A 74 -4.29 4.38 -12.28
N LYS A 75 -4.14 4.58 -13.60
CA LYS A 75 -4.59 5.78 -14.33
C LYS A 75 -5.95 5.60 -14.97
N THR A 76 -6.51 4.40 -14.94
CA THR A 76 -7.82 4.13 -15.50
C THR A 76 -8.91 4.62 -14.55
N VAL A 77 -9.84 5.44 -15.07
CA VAL A 77 -11.01 5.86 -14.28
C VAL A 77 -11.97 4.69 -14.15
N MET A 78 -12.21 4.27 -12.93
CA MET A 78 -13.09 3.17 -12.56
C MET A 78 -14.43 3.71 -12.06
N GLN A 79 -15.43 2.86 -12.03
CA GLN A 79 -16.71 3.17 -11.40
C GLN A 79 -16.69 2.71 -9.95
N ALA A 80 -16.93 3.62 -9.00
CA ALA A 80 -17.17 3.26 -7.62
C ALA A 80 -18.58 2.65 -7.49
N VAL A 81 -18.64 1.43 -6.97
CA VAL A 81 -19.93 0.76 -6.74
C VAL A 81 -20.58 1.39 -5.49
N PRO A 82 -21.87 1.79 -5.58
CA PRO A 82 -22.58 2.31 -4.41
C PRO A 82 -22.58 1.31 -3.25
N GLY A 83 -22.47 1.82 -2.03
CA GLY A 83 -22.48 1.00 -0.83
C GLY A 83 -22.17 1.82 0.42
N PRO A 84 -22.10 1.17 1.60
CA PRO A 84 -21.75 1.84 2.85
C PRO A 84 -20.38 2.52 2.77
N ARG A 85 -20.28 3.71 3.39
CA ARG A 85 -19.06 4.51 3.43
C ARG A 85 -18.57 4.81 4.86
N ALA A 86 -19.30 4.32 5.85
CA ALA A 86 -18.94 4.44 7.25
C ALA A 86 -19.16 3.12 7.97
N LEU A 87 -18.21 2.74 8.83
CA LEU A 87 -18.33 1.59 9.71
C LEU A 87 -19.15 2.01 10.92
N LEU A 88 -20.37 1.52 11.00
CA LEU A 88 -21.31 1.84 12.08
C LEU A 88 -21.02 1.00 13.34
N ASP A 89 -21.56 1.45 14.48
CA ASP A 89 -21.47 0.70 15.73
C ASP A 89 -22.06 -0.70 15.58
N GLY A 90 -21.33 -1.70 16.06
CA GLY A 90 -21.71 -3.11 15.96
C GLY A 90 -21.30 -3.80 14.64
N GLU A 91 -20.87 -3.06 13.65
CA GLU A 91 -20.32 -3.62 12.41
C GLU A 91 -18.81 -3.86 12.55
N ASN A 92 -18.32 -4.94 11.96
CA ASN A 92 -16.91 -5.33 12.05
C ASN A 92 -16.13 -5.09 10.78
N GLU A 93 -16.79 -4.95 9.63
CA GLU A 93 -16.09 -4.70 8.36
C GLU A 93 -16.95 -3.87 7.39
N LEU A 94 -16.25 -3.27 6.45
CA LEU A 94 -16.78 -2.42 5.40
C LEU A 94 -16.01 -2.69 4.12
N SER A 95 -16.70 -2.80 2.98
CA SER A 95 -16.07 -2.99 1.68
C SER A 95 -16.34 -1.82 0.75
N VAL A 96 -15.32 -1.47 -0.04
CA VAL A 96 -15.39 -0.46 -1.09
C VAL A 96 -14.93 -1.10 -2.40
N ARG A 97 -15.75 -1.03 -3.43
CA ARG A 97 -15.53 -1.73 -4.70
C ARG A 97 -15.44 -0.75 -5.86
N PHE A 98 -14.45 -0.99 -6.73
CA PHE A 98 -14.25 -0.24 -7.97
C PHE A 98 -14.21 -1.20 -9.15
N GLU A 99 -14.89 -0.85 -10.24
CA GLU A 99 -14.95 -1.63 -11.47
C GLU A 99 -14.38 -0.83 -12.63
N SER A 100 -13.41 -1.39 -13.35
CA SER A 100 -12.87 -0.77 -14.55
C SER A 100 -13.80 -0.98 -15.76
N PRO A 101 -13.68 -0.15 -16.79
CA PRO A 101 -14.17 -0.54 -18.13
C PRO A 101 -13.35 -1.72 -18.65
N ASP A 102 -13.87 -2.39 -19.68
CA ASP A 102 -13.13 -3.38 -20.45
C ASP A 102 -12.05 -2.69 -21.28
N LEU A 103 -10.80 -2.98 -21.01
CA LEU A 103 -9.64 -2.45 -21.72
C LEU A 103 -8.71 -3.58 -22.12
N GLY A 104 -8.39 -3.67 -23.41
CA GLY A 104 -7.50 -4.69 -23.93
C GLY A 104 -8.02 -6.12 -23.75
N GLY A 105 -9.32 -6.30 -23.56
CA GLY A 105 -9.97 -7.58 -23.30
C GLY A 105 -9.96 -7.99 -21.84
N LEU A 106 -9.58 -7.11 -20.91
CA LEU A 106 -9.62 -7.35 -19.47
C LEU A 106 -10.47 -6.30 -18.75
N LYS A 107 -11.17 -6.76 -17.72
CA LYS A 107 -11.85 -5.94 -16.71
C LYS A 107 -11.20 -6.22 -15.35
N LEU A 108 -10.86 -5.16 -14.62
CA LEU A 108 -10.34 -5.24 -13.26
C LEU A 108 -11.42 -4.80 -12.27
N VAL A 109 -11.70 -5.66 -11.29
CA VAL A 109 -12.55 -5.33 -10.15
C VAL A 109 -11.70 -5.33 -8.89
N LYS A 110 -11.64 -4.19 -8.23
CA LYS A 110 -10.84 -3.98 -7.04
C LYS A 110 -11.75 -3.80 -5.84
N THR A 111 -11.62 -4.66 -4.83
CA THR A 111 -12.41 -4.59 -3.59
C THR A 111 -11.50 -4.41 -2.40
N TRP A 112 -11.65 -3.27 -1.74
CA TRP A 112 -11.00 -2.96 -0.47
C TRP A 112 -11.89 -3.39 0.67
N THR A 113 -11.36 -4.16 1.62
CA THR A 113 -12.07 -4.57 2.83
C THR A 113 -11.36 -4.02 4.06
N LEU A 114 -12.09 -3.24 4.84
CA LEU A 114 -11.65 -2.56 6.04
C LEU A 114 -12.27 -3.22 7.25
N LYS A 115 -11.49 -3.45 8.31
CA LYS A 115 -11.95 -4.08 9.54
C LYS A 115 -11.81 -3.15 10.72
N ARG A 116 -12.74 -3.25 11.66
CA ARG A 116 -12.72 -2.49 12.91
C ARG A 116 -11.41 -2.69 13.66
N GLY A 117 -10.79 -1.58 14.09
CA GLY A 117 -9.55 -1.58 14.88
C GLY A 117 -8.30 -1.97 14.09
N SER A 118 -8.39 -2.16 12.77
CA SER A 118 -7.30 -2.70 11.96
C SER A 118 -6.64 -1.63 11.10
N TYR A 119 -5.31 -1.65 11.06
CA TYR A 119 -4.48 -0.83 10.17
C TYR A 119 -4.01 -1.60 8.93
N ASP A 120 -4.51 -2.79 8.70
CA ASP A 120 -4.33 -3.54 7.46
C ASP A 120 -5.66 -3.64 6.72
N MET A 121 -5.58 -3.54 5.41
CA MET A 121 -6.72 -3.60 4.51
C MET A 121 -6.52 -4.74 3.52
N ALA A 122 -7.52 -5.59 3.37
CA ALA A 122 -7.50 -6.59 2.31
C ALA A 122 -7.89 -5.94 0.97
N VAL A 123 -7.19 -6.29 -0.10
CA VAL A 123 -7.46 -5.81 -1.44
C VAL A 123 -7.56 -7.01 -2.38
N ALA A 124 -8.76 -7.30 -2.86
CA ALA A 124 -9.00 -8.34 -3.86
C ALA A 124 -8.95 -7.71 -5.26
N HIS A 125 -8.15 -8.29 -6.14
CA HIS A 125 -8.05 -7.89 -7.54
C HIS A 125 -8.62 -9.02 -8.40
N GLU A 126 -9.86 -8.90 -8.81
CA GLU A 126 -10.49 -9.84 -9.75
C GLU A 126 -10.23 -9.37 -11.17
N VAL A 127 -9.58 -10.21 -11.95
CA VAL A 127 -9.26 -9.95 -13.36
C VAL A 127 -10.12 -10.85 -14.22
N VAL A 128 -11.01 -10.24 -15.00
CA VAL A 128 -11.96 -10.93 -15.85
C VAL A 128 -11.52 -10.81 -17.30
N ASN A 129 -11.35 -11.95 -17.99
CA ASN A 129 -11.06 -11.97 -19.41
C ASN A 129 -12.38 -11.86 -20.20
N THR A 130 -12.62 -10.68 -20.76
CA THR A 130 -13.81 -10.38 -21.60
C THR A 130 -13.55 -10.56 -23.08
N GLY A 131 -12.31 -10.89 -23.45
CA GLY A 131 -11.88 -11.11 -24.82
C GLY A 131 -12.12 -12.56 -25.29
N SER A 132 -11.59 -12.86 -26.48
CA SER A 132 -11.76 -14.16 -27.15
C SER A 132 -10.51 -15.05 -27.12
N THR A 133 -9.40 -14.57 -26.54
CA THR A 133 -8.13 -15.29 -26.44
C THR A 133 -7.68 -15.36 -24.99
N ALA A 134 -6.98 -16.44 -24.62
CA ALA A 134 -6.34 -16.55 -23.31
C ALA A 134 -5.24 -15.47 -23.17
N VAL A 135 -5.13 -14.88 -21.97
CA VAL A 135 -4.14 -13.86 -21.65
C VAL A 135 -3.48 -14.14 -20.30
N SER A 136 -2.25 -13.66 -20.14
CA SER A 136 -1.46 -13.85 -18.90
C SER A 136 -0.97 -12.49 -18.38
N PRO A 137 -1.84 -11.66 -17.80
CA PRO A 137 -1.45 -10.35 -17.29
C PRO A 137 -0.64 -10.49 -16.00
N GLN A 138 0.04 -9.41 -15.63
CA GLN A 138 0.69 -9.25 -14.34
C GLN A 138 0.00 -8.12 -13.56
N LEU A 139 0.05 -8.24 -12.23
CA LEU A 139 -0.45 -7.23 -11.30
C LEU A 139 0.74 -6.53 -10.64
N TYR A 140 0.74 -5.19 -10.63
CA TYR A 140 1.65 -4.43 -9.80
C TYR A 140 0.95 -3.82 -8.59
N LEU A 141 1.68 -3.78 -7.48
CA LEU A 141 1.28 -3.19 -6.21
C LEU A 141 2.37 -2.22 -5.82
N GLN A 142 2.09 -0.93 -5.72
CA GLN A 142 3.11 0.06 -5.45
C GLN A 142 2.69 1.11 -4.42
N LEU A 143 3.70 1.65 -3.74
CA LEU A 143 3.62 2.84 -2.93
C LEU A 143 4.41 3.93 -3.64
N VAL A 144 3.81 5.09 -3.80
CA VAL A 144 4.44 6.26 -4.46
C VAL A 144 4.53 7.37 -3.44
N ARG A 145 5.70 7.96 -3.29
CA ARG A 145 5.94 9.02 -2.30
C ARG A 145 6.97 10.03 -2.79
N ASP A 146 6.79 11.29 -2.37
CA ASP A 146 7.85 12.29 -2.46
C ASP A 146 9.03 11.97 -1.52
N GLY A 147 10.20 12.50 -1.83
CA GLY A 147 11.41 12.31 -1.06
C GLY A 147 11.61 13.31 0.08
N ASN A 148 10.58 14.07 0.47
CA ASN A 148 10.69 15.07 1.52
C ASN A 148 10.64 14.42 2.91
N PRO A 149 11.31 15.01 3.92
CA PRO A 149 11.17 14.61 5.31
C PRO A 149 9.71 14.77 5.77
N PRO A 150 9.24 13.90 6.68
CA PRO A 150 7.92 14.08 7.30
C PRO A 150 7.83 15.42 8.04
N PRO A 151 6.67 16.10 8.04
CA PRO A 151 6.47 17.32 8.81
C PRO A 151 6.73 17.09 10.30
N GLY A 152 7.43 18.02 10.95
CA GLY A 152 7.68 17.97 12.40
C GLY A 152 8.83 17.05 12.83
N GLU A 153 9.56 16.47 11.88
CA GLU A 153 10.77 15.69 12.21
C GLU A 153 11.88 16.60 12.72
N SER A 154 12.47 16.22 13.85
CA SER A 154 13.57 16.97 14.43
C SER A 154 14.87 16.72 13.65
N SER A 155 15.60 17.78 13.35
CA SER A 155 16.94 17.68 12.74
C SER A 155 17.98 17.00 13.64
N PHE A 156 17.69 16.86 14.94
CA PHE A 156 18.59 16.21 15.90
C PHE A 156 18.39 14.70 15.99
N TYR A 157 17.22 14.19 15.57
CA TYR A 157 16.88 12.78 15.61
C TYR A 157 16.30 12.37 14.25
N SER A 158 17.17 12.27 13.24
CA SER A 158 16.73 11.78 11.94
C SER A 158 16.58 10.25 12.00
N THR A 159 15.36 9.78 11.86
CA THR A 159 15.09 8.39 11.52
C THR A 159 15.04 8.23 10.01
N PHE A 160 15.22 6.99 9.54
CA PHE A 160 15.15 6.70 8.12
C PHE A 160 13.75 7.00 7.58
N THR A 161 13.69 7.73 6.47
CA THR A 161 12.48 7.92 5.66
C THR A 161 12.78 7.47 4.24
N GLY A 162 12.04 6.47 3.77
CA GLY A 162 12.23 5.95 2.42
C GLY A 162 11.70 4.53 2.24
N PRO A 163 11.93 3.95 1.05
CA PRO A 163 11.49 2.61 0.74
C PRO A 163 12.36 1.54 1.38
N ALA A 164 11.73 0.40 1.65
CA ALA A 164 12.39 -0.79 2.14
C ALA A 164 11.74 -2.02 1.53
N VAL A 165 12.51 -3.11 1.44
CA VAL A 165 12.03 -4.42 1.06
C VAL A 165 12.50 -5.46 2.08
N TYR A 166 11.70 -6.50 2.24
CA TYR A 166 12.07 -7.67 3.03
C TYR A 166 11.89 -8.93 2.21
N THR A 167 12.88 -9.78 2.24
CA THR A 167 12.82 -11.15 1.72
C THR A 167 13.52 -12.09 2.70
N ASP A 168 13.14 -13.35 2.71
CA ASP A 168 13.83 -14.33 3.57
C ASP A 168 15.30 -14.48 3.20
N ALA A 169 15.65 -14.31 1.92
CA ALA A 169 17.02 -14.44 1.44
C ALA A 169 17.94 -13.29 1.87
N LYS A 170 17.47 -12.05 1.85
CA LYS A 170 18.29 -10.86 2.09
C LYS A 170 17.86 -10.06 3.33
N LYS A 171 16.81 -10.49 3.99
CA LYS A 171 16.24 -9.81 5.16
C LYS A 171 15.83 -8.36 4.83
N TYR A 172 15.83 -7.49 5.79
CA TYR A 172 15.39 -6.11 5.65
C TYR A 172 16.44 -5.25 4.95
N GLN A 173 16.06 -4.63 3.83
CA GLN A 173 16.93 -3.77 3.03
C GLN A 173 16.26 -2.40 2.86
N LYS A 174 16.86 -1.37 3.45
CA LYS A 174 16.49 0.04 3.26
C LYS A 174 17.25 0.62 2.09
N VAL A 175 16.60 1.49 1.32
CA VAL A 175 17.25 2.22 0.21
C VAL A 175 16.92 3.70 0.33
N ASP A 176 17.94 4.56 0.37
CA ASP A 176 17.74 6.01 0.38
C ASP A 176 17.17 6.49 -0.95
N PHE A 177 16.30 7.50 -0.92
CA PHE A 177 15.79 8.14 -2.14
C PHE A 177 16.90 8.59 -3.08
N LYS A 178 18.03 9.05 -2.54
CA LYS A 178 19.20 9.45 -3.32
C LYS A 178 19.74 8.30 -4.18
N LYS A 179 19.75 7.08 -3.69
CA LYS A 179 20.19 5.90 -4.47
C LYS A 179 19.25 5.59 -5.62
N ILE A 180 17.96 5.80 -5.44
CA ILE A 180 16.97 5.66 -6.51
C ILE A 180 17.15 6.77 -7.54
N GLU A 181 17.35 8.01 -7.09
CA GLU A 181 17.64 9.17 -7.95
C GLU A 181 18.87 8.95 -8.84
N GLU A 182 19.91 8.33 -8.29
CA GLU A 182 21.15 8.00 -9.01
C GLU A 182 21.00 6.75 -9.92
N GLY A 183 19.84 6.07 -9.90
CA GLY A 183 19.60 4.85 -10.66
C GLY A 183 20.39 3.64 -10.15
N LYS A 184 20.81 3.64 -8.89
CA LYS A 184 21.66 2.60 -8.27
C LYS A 184 21.07 2.02 -6.98
N PRO A 185 19.75 1.72 -6.92
CA PRO A 185 19.20 1.09 -5.73
C PRO A 185 19.67 -0.37 -5.64
N GLU A 186 20.13 -0.77 -4.46
CA GLU A 186 20.58 -2.14 -4.19
C GLU A 186 19.59 -2.84 -3.26
N PHE A 187 18.93 -3.84 -3.77
CA PHE A 187 17.99 -4.69 -3.03
C PHE A 187 17.73 -5.99 -3.82
N GLU A 188 17.12 -6.99 -3.17
CA GLU A 188 16.70 -8.23 -3.83
C GLU A 188 15.61 -7.94 -4.87
N LYS A 189 15.76 -8.46 -6.09
CA LYS A 189 14.87 -8.16 -7.22
C LYS A 189 13.73 -9.16 -7.39
N THR A 190 13.87 -10.38 -6.89
CA THR A 190 12.88 -11.44 -7.03
C THR A 190 12.77 -12.25 -5.75
N ALA A 191 11.57 -12.70 -5.42
CA ALA A 191 11.33 -13.53 -4.25
C ALA A 191 9.99 -14.27 -4.37
N THR A 192 9.74 -15.22 -3.46
CA THR A 192 8.47 -15.90 -3.26
C THR A 192 7.86 -15.61 -1.90
N ASN A 193 8.43 -14.66 -1.18
CA ASN A 193 8.02 -14.19 0.15
C ASN A 193 8.40 -12.72 0.32
N GLY A 194 8.05 -12.15 1.45
CA GLY A 194 8.46 -10.80 1.81
C GLY A 194 7.48 -9.70 1.35
N TYR A 195 7.88 -8.46 1.59
CA TYR A 195 7.05 -7.29 1.38
C TYR A 195 7.86 -6.12 0.81
N VAL A 196 7.16 -5.11 0.31
CA VAL A 196 7.68 -3.77 0.05
C VAL A 196 7.03 -2.78 1.00
N ALA A 197 7.78 -1.79 1.45
CA ALA A 197 7.32 -0.80 2.41
C ALA A 197 7.82 0.60 2.08
N MET A 198 7.09 1.58 2.59
CA MET A 198 7.53 2.96 2.70
C MET A 198 7.52 3.32 4.18
N VAL A 199 8.67 3.72 4.69
CA VAL A 199 8.92 3.85 6.12
C VAL A 199 9.22 5.29 6.47
N GLN A 200 8.73 5.74 7.63
CA GLN A 200 9.06 7.01 8.25
C GLN A 200 9.02 6.87 9.77
N HIS A 201 9.30 7.95 10.49
CA HIS A 201 9.26 7.92 11.94
C HIS A 201 7.87 7.58 12.47
N TYR A 202 7.75 6.56 13.32
CA TYR A 202 6.54 6.00 13.96
C TYR A 202 5.51 5.36 13.04
N PHE A 203 5.54 5.58 11.74
CA PHE A 203 4.53 5.10 10.80
C PHE A 203 5.16 4.43 9.59
N ALA A 204 4.41 3.52 9.00
CA ALA A 204 4.80 2.86 7.76
C ALA A 204 3.58 2.46 6.93
N SER A 205 3.82 2.22 5.66
CA SER A 205 2.91 1.48 4.80
C SER A 205 3.66 0.32 4.14
N ALA A 206 2.94 -0.75 3.84
CA ALA A 206 3.52 -1.93 3.19
C ALA A 206 2.49 -2.68 2.36
N TRP A 207 2.91 -3.13 1.18
CA TRP A 207 2.16 -4.11 0.41
C TRP A 207 2.63 -5.52 0.75
N LEU A 208 1.68 -6.38 1.06
CA LEU A 208 1.87 -7.76 1.49
C LEU A 208 1.19 -8.70 0.50
N LEU A 209 1.92 -9.74 0.09
CA LEU A 209 1.41 -10.87 -0.66
C LEU A 209 1.65 -12.15 0.13
N GLY A 210 0.82 -13.18 -0.11
CA GLY A 210 1.02 -14.49 0.50
C GLY A 210 2.36 -15.12 0.15
N ASP A 211 2.87 -15.98 1.02
CA ASP A 211 4.07 -16.76 0.78
C ASP A 211 3.86 -17.77 -0.35
N GLY A 212 4.92 -18.07 -1.09
CA GLY A 212 4.88 -18.97 -2.23
C GLY A 212 4.45 -18.30 -3.54
N ILE A 213 3.95 -17.08 -3.50
CA ILE A 213 3.61 -16.29 -4.68
C ILE A 213 4.87 -15.61 -5.21
N THR A 214 5.27 -15.92 -6.43
CA THR A 214 6.41 -15.29 -7.10
C THR A 214 6.16 -13.80 -7.27
N ARG A 215 7.14 -12.99 -6.92
CA ARG A 215 7.09 -11.52 -7.09
C ARG A 215 8.43 -10.97 -7.53
N GLU A 216 8.35 -9.96 -8.36
CA GLU A 216 9.46 -9.12 -8.75
C GLU A 216 9.37 -7.83 -7.95
N LEU A 217 10.47 -7.37 -7.36
CA LEU A 217 10.53 -6.17 -6.52
C LEU A 217 11.15 -5.04 -7.32
N PHE A 218 10.63 -3.83 -7.21
CA PHE A 218 11.16 -2.68 -7.92
C PHE A 218 11.18 -1.42 -7.05
N MET A 219 12.11 -0.53 -7.36
CA MET A 219 12.16 0.85 -6.88
C MET A 219 12.49 1.74 -8.06
N ARG A 220 11.70 2.81 -8.27
CA ARG A 220 11.83 3.68 -9.45
C ARG A 220 11.62 5.15 -9.07
N LYS A 221 12.32 6.04 -9.77
CA LYS A 221 11.93 7.43 -9.89
C LYS A 221 10.80 7.52 -10.93
N VAL A 222 9.65 8.03 -10.52
CA VAL A 222 8.46 8.13 -11.40
C VAL A 222 8.23 9.54 -11.92
N ASP A 223 8.73 10.55 -11.21
CA ASP A 223 8.68 11.97 -11.59
C ASP A 223 9.72 12.75 -10.77
N SER A 224 9.78 14.06 -10.97
CA SER A 224 10.62 14.93 -10.15
C SER A 224 10.28 14.79 -8.67
N ASN A 225 11.26 14.42 -7.84
CA ASN A 225 11.10 14.17 -6.40
C ASN A 225 9.94 13.23 -6.08
N LEU A 226 9.68 12.23 -6.92
CA LEU A 226 8.62 11.25 -6.71
C LEU A 226 9.15 9.86 -7.02
N TYR A 227 8.97 8.93 -6.07
CA TYR A 227 9.57 7.61 -6.09
C TYR A 227 8.54 6.54 -5.81
N SER A 228 8.71 5.36 -6.41
CA SER A 228 7.87 4.19 -6.16
C SER A 228 8.69 3.02 -5.63
N VAL A 229 8.07 2.24 -4.77
CA VAL A 229 8.49 0.89 -4.38
C VAL A 229 7.31 -0.03 -4.60
N GLY A 230 7.55 -1.20 -5.18
CA GLY A 230 6.44 -2.08 -5.49
C GLY A 230 6.83 -3.49 -5.80
N MET A 231 5.80 -4.30 -6.04
CA MET A 231 5.90 -5.70 -6.44
C MET A 231 5.11 -5.92 -7.72
N ILE A 232 5.61 -6.83 -8.55
CA ILE A 232 4.91 -7.34 -9.72
C ILE A 232 4.74 -8.84 -9.54
N THR A 233 3.51 -9.33 -9.68
CA THR A 233 3.20 -10.75 -9.59
C THR A 233 2.35 -11.21 -10.78
N PRO A 234 2.57 -12.42 -11.32
CA PRO A 234 1.72 -12.94 -12.38
C PRO A 234 0.32 -13.22 -11.83
N VAL A 235 -0.70 -12.84 -12.59
CA VAL A 235 -2.09 -13.25 -12.31
C VAL A 235 -2.31 -14.71 -12.73
N GLY A 236 -1.55 -15.17 -13.70
CA GLY A 236 -1.68 -16.45 -14.35
C GLY A 236 -2.50 -16.37 -15.64
N GLU A 237 -2.53 -17.45 -16.39
CA GLU A 237 -3.29 -17.54 -17.62
C GLU A 237 -4.80 -17.53 -17.32
N ILE A 238 -5.54 -16.67 -18.00
CA ILE A 238 -6.98 -16.52 -17.87
C ILE A 238 -7.61 -16.86 -19.22
N ALA A 239 -8.39 -17.94 -19.26
CA ALA A 239 -9.15 -18.32 -20.44
C ALA A 239 -10.24 -17.29 -20.76
N PRO A 240 -10.70 -17.20 -22.04
CA PRO A 240 -11.82 -16.33 -22.41
C PRO A 240 -13.06 -16.60 -21.53
N GLY A 241 -13.65 -15.54 -21.01
CA GLY A 241 -14.82 -15.61 -20.12
C GLY A 241 -14.54 -16.03 -18.68
N ALA A 242 -13.29 -16.42 -18.35
CA ALA A 242 -12.89 -16.77 -17.01
C ALA A 242 -12.37 -15.57 -16.23
N SER A 243 -12.18 -15.75 -14.92
CA SER A 243 -11.57 -14.76 -14.05
C SER A 243 -10.57 -15.41 -13.09
N LYS A 244 -9.62 -14.60 -12.61
CA LYS A 244 -8.71 -14.96 -11.52
C LYS A 244 -8.61 -13.80 -10.54
N THR A 245 -8.46 -14.12 -9.26
CA THR A 245 -8.36 -13.13 -8.19
C THR A 245 -7.00 -13.22 -7.52
N VAL A 246 -6.34 -12.09 -7.36
CA VAL A 246 -5.11 -11.94 -6.56
C VAL A 246 -5.45 -11.17 -5.30
N GLN A 247 -5.20 -11.81 -4.16
CA GLN A 247 -5.39 -11.20 -2.85
C GLN A 247 -4.10 -10.52 -2.39
N ALA A 248 -4.22 -9.30 -1.89
CA ALA A 248 -3.13 -8.58 -1.28
C ALA A 248 -3.61 -7.92 0.01
N GLN A 249 -2.67 -7.46 0.84
CA GLN A 249 -2.96 -6.64 2.01
C GLN A 249 -2.12 -5.38 1.95
N LEU A 250 -2.73 -4.26 2.30
CA LEU A 250 -2.04 -3.00 2.53
C LEU A 250 -2.03 -2.72 4.03
N PHE A 251 -0.85 -2.67 4.62
CA PHE A 251 -0.66 -2.09 5.94
C PHE A 251 -0.44 -0.58 5.80
N ALA A 252 -1.11 0.22 6.62
CA ALA A 252 -0.91 1.67 6.68
C ALA A 252 -1.22 2.16 8.09
N GLY A 253 -0.19 2.34 8.91
CA GLY A 253 -0.43 2.69 10.30
C GLY A 253 0.82 2.82 11.16
N PRO A 254 0.63 2.81 12.49
CA PRO A 254 1.72 2.94 13.45
C PRO A 254 2.61 1.69 13.49
N GLN A 255 3.88 1.90 13.78
CA GLN A 255 4.87 0.83 13.91
C GLN A 255 4.79 0.17 15.29
N VAL A 256 3.72 -0.57 15.54
CA VAL A 256 3.55 -1.38 16.76
C VAL A 256 4.12 -2.76 16.52
N GLU A 257 5.28 -3.04 17.10
CA GLU A 257 6.10 -4.22 16.83
C GLU A 257 5.31 -5.53 16.94
N THR A 258 4.58 -5.73 18.04
CA THR A 258 3.78 -6.94 18.27
C THR A 258 2.66 -7.15 17.26
N SER A 259 2.07 -6.08 16.76
CA SER A 259 1.03 -6.13 15.71
C SER A 259 1.63 -6.44 14.35
N LEU A 260 2.81 -5.86 14.05
CA LEU A 260 3.52 -6.06 12.79
C LEU A 260 4.05 -7.49 12.65
N GLU A 261 4.60 -8.06 13.71
CA GLU A 261 5.06 -9.46 13.75
C GLU A 261 3.94 -10.45 13.40
N LYS A 262 2.73 -10.20 13.90
CA LYS A 262 1.56 -11.04 13.63
C LYS A 262 1.04 -10.92 12.20
N LEU A 263 1.25 -9.77 11.57
CA LEU A 263 0.72 -9.49 10.23
C LEU A 263 1.55 -10.14 9.13
N ALA A 264 2.87 -10.04 9.21
CA ALA A 264 3.78 -10.66 8.25
C ALA A 264 5.17 -10.88 8.86
N PRO A 265 5.87 -11.97 8.47
CA PRO A 265 7.24 -12.20 8.90
C PRO A 265 8.18 -11.05 8.53
N GLY A 266 8.91 -10.54 9.51
CA GLY A 266 9.88 -9.47 9.33
C GLY A 266 9.29 -8.07 9.23
N LEU A 267 7.97 -7.90 9.27
CA LEU A 267 7.35 -6.57 9.16
C LEU A 267 7.66 -5.66 10.35
N GLU A 268 7.94 -6.23 11.53
CA GLU A 268 8.41 -5.50 12.71
C GLU A 268 9.74 -4.77 12.48
N LEU A 269 10.52 -5.19 11.49
CA LEU A 269 11.82 -4.58 11.16
C LEU A 269 11.69 -3.17 10.56
N VAL A 270 10.51 -2.76 10.11
CA VAL A 270 10.26 -1.39 9.65
C VAL A 270 10.38 -0.38 10.80
N LYS A 271 10.26 -0.84 12.06
CA LYS A 271 10.45 0.00 13.22
C LYS A 271 11.93 0.35 13.37
N ASP A 272 12.24 1.62 13.13
CA ASP A 272 13.61 2.14 13.24
C ASP A 272 13.77 2.90 14.57
N TYR A 273 14.74 2.47 15.37
CA TYR A 273 15.11 3.11 16.64
C TYR A 273 16.24 4.14 16.46
N GLY A 274 16.64 4.43 15.21
CA GLY A 274 17.76 5.32 14.91
C GLY A 274 19.10 4.75 15.41
N TRP A 275 20.06 5.62 15.68
CA TRP A 275 21.40 5.23 16.16
C TRP A 275 21.37 4.55 17.55
N LEU A 276 20.29 4.75 18.32
CA LEU A 276 20.09 4.11 19.61
C LEU A 276 19.62 2.65 19.51
N THR A 277 19.46 2.10 18.30
CA THR A 277 18.98 0.71 18.10
C THR A 277 19.81 -0.30 18.89
N ILE A 278 21.13 -0.10 19.00
CA ILE A 278 22.05 -0.99 19.72
C ILE A 278 21.72 -1.05 21.21
N LEU A 279 21.24 0.06 21.79
CA LEU A 279 20.89 0.16 23.21
C LEU A 279 19.40 -0.05 23.47
N ALA A 280 18.55 0.38 22.52
CA ALA A 280 17.10 0.34 22.72
C ALA A 280 16.51 -1.07 22.70
N LYS A 281 16.98 -1.96 21.83
CA LYS A 281 16.48 -3.35 21.77
C LYS A 281 16.71 -4.14 23.06
N PRO A 282 17.92 -4.16 23.63
CA PRO A 282 18.14 -4.82 24.93
C PRO A 282 17.34 -4.19 26.07
N LEU A 283 17.22 -2.86 26.07
CA LEU A 283 16.46 -2.15 27.10
C LEU A 283 14.96 -2.42 26.99
N TYR A 284 14.41 -2.41 25.79
CA TYR A 284 13.01 -2.76 25.55
C TYR A 284 12.71 -4.20 25.98
N TRP A 285 13.58 -5.16 25.62
CA TRP A 285 13.44 -6.54 26.05
C TRP A 285 13.45 -6.67 27.57
N LEU A 286 14.35 -5.95 28.24
CA LEU A 286 14.44 -5.94 29.70
C LEU A 286 13.16 -5.39 30.34
N LEU A 287 12.64 -4.27 29.82
CA LEU A 287 11.39 -3.66 30.30
C LEU A 287 10.18 -4.58 30.08
N ASP A 288 10.12 -5.25 28.94
CA ASP A 288 9.06 -6.22 28.63
C ASP A 288 9.10 -7.43 29.57
N GLN A 289 10.31 -7.90 29.97
CA GLN A 289 10.43 -8.95 30.96
C GLN A 289 10.01 -8.50 32.38
N LEU A 290 10.36 -7.27 32.75
CA LEU A 290 9.97 -6.69 34.04
C LEU A 290 8.47 -6.43 34.15
N HIS A 291 7.80 -6.18 33.05
CA HIS A 291 6.35 -5.97 33.02
C HIS A 291 5.52 -7.27 33.10
N LYS A 292 6.16 -8.41 32.91
CA LYS A 292 5.56 -9.76 33.02
C LYS A 292 5.68 -10.38 34.39
N ILE A 293 6.38 -9.73 35.36
CA ILE A 293 6.49 -10.09 36.75
C ILE A 293 5.47 -9.29 37.56
#